data_cee4082316c607aff500c0f74cc14336
#
_entry.id   cee4082316c607aff500c0f74cc14336
#
_cell.length_a   1.000
_cell.length_b   1.000
_cell.length_c   1.000
_cell.angle_alpha   90.00
_cell.angle_beta   90.00
_cell.angle_gamma   90.00
#
_symmetry.space_group_name_H-M   'P 1'
#
loop_
_entity.id
_entity.type
_entity.pdbx_description
1 polymer ?
#
loop_
_entity_poly.entity_id
_entity_poly.type
_entity_poly.pdbx_seq_one_letter_code
_entity_poly.pdbx_strand_id
1 'polypeptide(L)'
;PPLIAPGERLGALAPAVAQSLGAPDGVSVTAVGSHDTASAVVAVPMQADAAAYISCGTWGLVGVEVDKLVLTPEALAANFTNEGGVDGRIRLLHNVMGLWVLSEAVRTWERAGHPIDLPTLLDSAEEVSGEVPVFDVNDPRFLAPGDMPARIDAWFEEHGITPPRTRAEYTRSIVESLAQAFVDAVRTAGTISGIDIRTIHVIGGGALNELLCQRTADRARLPVLAGPVEATALGNILVQARAERFITGSLED
;
A
#
# COMPACT_ATOMS: atom_id res chain seq x y z
N PRO A 1 18.54 -13.56 21.74
CA PRO A 1 17.26 -13.30 22.40
C PRO A 1 16.13 -14.05 21.69
N PRO A 2 15.11 -14.52 22.42
CA PRO A 2 13.96 -15.14 21.80
C PRO A 2 13.20 -14.12 20.94
N LEU A 3 12.56 -14.61 19.88
CA LEU A 3 11.59 -13.82 19.12
C LEU A 3 10.33 -13.68 19.96
N ILE A 4 9.68 -12.52 19.86
CA ILE A 4 8.41 -12.22 20.52
C ILE A 4 7.34 -12.02 19.46
N ALA A 5 6.14 -12.52 19.71
CA ALA A 5 5.02 -12.38 18.79
C ALA A 5 4.25 -11.05 19.01
N PRO A 6 3.60 -10.51 17.98
CA PRO A 6 2.67 -9.40 18.14
C PRO A 6 1.57 -9.73 19.15
N GLY A 7 1.26 -8.78 20.04
CA GLY A 7 0.34 -8.94 21.16
C GLY A 7 1.01 -9.45 22.46
N GLU A 8 2.26 -9.90 22.43
CA GLU A 8 2.98 -10.28 23.65
C GLU A 8 3.52 -9.06 24.41
N ARG A 9 3.45 -9.14 25.72
CA ARG A 9 3.96 -8.10 26.62
C ARG A 9 5.46 -8.22 26.81
N LEU A 10 6.21 -7.16 26.46
CA LEU A 10 7.67 -7.07 26.67
C LEU A 10 8.03 -6.81 28.13
N GLY A 11 7.19 -6.10 28.87
CA GLY A 11 7.42 -5.72 30.26
C GLY A 11 6.91 -4.32 30.59
N ALA A 12 7.33 -3.79 31.71
CA ALA A 12 7.06 -2.41 32.10
C ALA A 12 7.96 -1.44 31.32
N LEU A 13 7.47 -0.23 31.12
CA LEU A 13 8.28 0.87 30.58
C LEU A 13 9.49 1.10 31.50
N ALA A 14 10.68 1.26 30.91
CA ALA A 14 11.90 1.49 31.69
C ALA A 14 11.76 2.74 32.58
N PRO A 15 12.17 2.69 33.87
CA PRO A 15 11.93 3.79 34.82
C PRO A 15 12.42 5.15 34.34
N ALA A 16 13.58 5.22 33.71
CA ALA A 16 14.13 6.48 33.17
C ALA A 16 13.27 7.05 32.03
N VAL A 17 12.68 6.18 31.21
CA VAL A 17 11.77 6.58 30.11
C VAL A 17 10.43 7.03 30.67
N ALA A 18 9.87 6.26 31.64
CA ALA A 18 8.63 6.61 32.32
C ALA A 18 8.75 8.01 32.97
N GLN A 19 9.84 8.26 33.68
CA GLN A 19 10.11 9.55 34.31
C GLN A 19 10.22 10.68 33.28
N SER A 20 10.94 10.47 32.17
CA SER A 20 11.13 11.50 31.14
C SER A 20 9.83 11.87 30.40
N LEU A 21 8.89 10.92 30.31
CA LEU A 21 7.60 11.10 29.67
C LEU A 21 6.48 11.54 30.63
N GLY A 22 6.75 11.57 31.94
CA GLY A 22 5.71 11.76 32.96
C GLY A 22 4.64 10.67 32.90
N ALA A 23 5.02 9.44 32.49
CA ALA A 23 4.10 8.34 32.34
C ALA A 23 3.67 7.81 33.73
N PRO A 24 2.40 7.36 33.89
CA PRO A 24 1.95 6.73 35.12
C PRO A 24 2.70 5.42 35.38
N ASP A 25 2.70 5.00 36.66
CA ASP A 25 3.29 3.72 37.04
C ASP A 25 2.54 2.54 36.35
N GLY A 26 3.30 1.52 35.98
CA GLY A 26 2.75 0.29 35.45
C GLY A 26 2.40 0.30 33.96
N VAL A 27 2.79 1.35 33.21
CA VAL A 27 2.66 1.35 31.76
C VAL A 27 3.44 0.17 31.18
N SER A 28 2.74 -0.68 30.42
CA SER A 28 3.32 -1.83 29.75
C SER A 28 3.76 -1.51 28.33
N VAL A 29 4.77 -2.24 27.87
CA VAL A 29 5.22 -2.21 26.46
C VAL A 29 4.78 -3.53 25.82
N THR A 30 4.00 -3.42 24.77
CA THR A 30 3.46 -4.56 24.02
C THR A 30 4.07 -4.58 22.62
N ALA A 31 4.48 -5.77 22.16
CA ALA A 31 4.89 -5.95 20.77
C ALA A 31 3.68 -5.82 19.84
N VAL A 32 3.85 -5.12 18.73
CA VAL A 32 2.84 -5.00 17.66
C VAL A 32 3.40 -5.60 16.38
N GLY A 33 2.67 -5.51 15.27
CA GLY A 33 3.24 -5.87 13.97
C GLY A 33 4.55 -5.10 13.73
N SER A 34 5.66 -5.81 13.57
CA SER A 34 7.01 -5.22 13.53
C SER A 34 7.27 -4.37 12.28
N HIS A 35 6.51 -4.58 11.22
CA HIS A 35 6.44 -3.74 10.04
C HIS A 35 5.15 -2.92 10.08
N ASP A 36 5.19 -1.67 9.63
CA ASP A 36 4.02 -0.78 9.63
C ASP A 36 2.82 -1.37 8.87
N THR A 37 3.07 -2.02 7.73
CA THR A 37 2.03 -2.70 6.96
C THR A 37 1.46 -3.92 7.70
N ALA A 38 2.22 -4.59 8.59
CA ALA A 38 1.67 -5.66 9.41
C ALA A 38 0.61 -5.13 10.39
N SER A 39 0.85 -3.97 10.96
CA SER A 39 -0.17 -3.27 11.75
C SER A 39 -1.31 -2.76 10.87
N ALA A 40 -1.01 -2.22 9.68
CA ALA A 40 -2.04 -1.68 8.80
C ALA A 40 -3.07 -2.74 8.36
N VAL A 41 -2.63 -3.96 8.06
CA VAL A 41 -3.53 -5.06 7.65
C VAL A 41 -4.48 -5.47 8.79
N VAL A 42 -4.04 -5.41 10.05
CA VAL A 42 -4.90 -5.66 11.23
C VAL A 42 -6.12 -4.72 11.29
N ALA A 43 -5.98 -3.50 10.78
CA ALA A 43 -7.08 -2.53 10.80
C ALA A 43 -8.12 -2.75 9.69
N VAL A 44 -7.92 -3.75 8.85
CA VAL A 44 -8.80 -4.05 7.71
C VAL A 44 -9.74 -5.20 8.09
N PRO A 45 -11.06 -5.02 8.01
CA PRO A 45 -12.01 -6.12 8.20
C PRO A 45 -11.99 -7.04 6.97
N MET A 46 -10.87 -7.72 6.76
CA MET A 46 -10.57 -8.48 5.56
C MET A 46 -10.84 -9.97 5.78
N GLN A 47 -11.56 -10.58 4.83
CA GLN A 47 -11.65 -12.03 4.77
C GLN A 47 -10.40 -12.57 4.07
N ALA A 48 -9.45 -13.12 4.83
CA ALA A 48 -8.14 -13.51 4.34
C ALA A 48 -8.18 -14.53 3.19
N ASP A 49 -9.20 -15.38 3.15
CA ASP A 49 -9.40 -16.40 2.11
C ASP A 49 -10.04 -15.88 0.81
N ALA A 50 -10.42 -14.61 0.75
CA ALA A 50 -11.13 -14.03 -0.39
C ALA A 50 -10.72 -12.58 -0.72
N ALA A 51 -9.74 -12.02 -0.04
CA ALA A 51 -9.38 -10.62 -0.22
C ALA A 51 -7.88 -10.40 -0.40
N ALA A 52 -7.55 -9.36 -1.15
CA ALA A 52 -6.20 -8.81 -1.22
C ALA A 52 -6.18 -7.41 -0.60
N TYR A 53 -5.01 -6.97 -0.17
CA TYR A 53 -4.78 -5.60 0.27
C TYR A 53 -3.76 -4.90 -0.62
N ILE A 54 -3.91 -3.58 -0.70
CA ILE A 54 -2.96 -2.65 -1.30
C ILE A 54 -2.68 -1.58 -0.25
N SER A 55 -1.56 -1.70 0.47
CA SER A 55 -1.11 -0.63 1.36
C SER A 55 -0.41 0.41 0.52
N CYS A 56 -1.13 1.48 0.20
CA CYS A 56 -0.71 2.49 -0.78
C CYS A 56 -0.29 3.80 -0.10
N GLY A 57 0.99 4.09 -0.18
CA GLY A 57 1.63 5.34 0.19
C GLY A 57 2.62 5.75 -0.88
N THR A 58 3.84 6.12 -0.49
CA THR A 58 4.98 6.33 -1.42
C THR A 58 5.23 5.08 -2.24
N TRP A 59 5.18 3.91 -1.60
CA TRP A 59 5.16 2.58 -2.20
C TRP A 59 3.76 1.99 -2.14
N GLY A 60 3.49 0.99 -2.98
CA GLY A 60 2.33 0.13 -2.91
C GLY A 60 2.77 -1.28 -2.51
N LEU A 61 2.39 -1.74 -1.32
CA LEU A 61 2.60 -3.11 -0.91
C LEU A 61 1.33 -3.90 -1.20
N VAL A 62 1.39 -4.77 -2.19
CA VAL A 62 0.23 -5.53 -2.68
C VAL A 62 0.36 -6.97 -2.25
N GLY A 63 -0.62 -7.51 -1.56
CA GLY A 63 -0.52 -8.88 -1.06
C GLY A 63 -1.82 -9.47 -0.54
N VAL A 64 -1.67 -10.67 0.00
CA VAL A 64 -2.69 -11.46 0.68
C VAL A 64 -2.14 -11.98 2.01
N GLU A 65 -3.02 -12.36 2.94
CA GLU A 65 -2.62 -13.10 4.13
C GLU A 65 -2.78 -14.61 3.88
N VAL A 66 -1.80 -15.37 4.32
CA VAL A 66 -1.77 -16.84 4.21
C VAL A 66 -1.33 -17.47 5.54
N ASP A 67 -1.73 -18.71 5.77
CA ASP A 67 -1.38 -19.44 7.00
C ASP A 67 0.01 -20.11 6.92
N LYS A 68 0.57 -20.23 5.73
CA LYS A 68 1.84 -20.91 5.50
C LYS A 68 2.71 -20.15 4.50
N LEU A 69 4.03 -20.28 4.67
CA LEU A 69 5.01 -19.73 3.72
C LEU A 69 4.77 -20.26 2.31
N VAL A 70 4.76 -19.38 1.34
CA VAL A 70 4.72 -19.72 -0.09
C VAL A 70 6.15 -19.60 -0.63
N LEU A 71 6.84 -20.73 -0.73
CA LEU A 71 8.26 -20.82 -1.14
C LEU A 71 8.36 -21.58 -2.47
N THR A 72 7.69 -21.06 -3.50
CA THR A 72 7.67 -21.66 -4.82
C THR A 72 8.57 -20.91 -5.81
N PRO A 73 9.05 -21.57 -6.87
CA PRO A 73 9.80 -20.89 -7.93
C PRO A 73 9.02 -19.75 -8.58
N GLU A 74 7.70 -19.89 -8.68
CA GLU A 74 6.79 -18.88 -9.25
C GLU A 74 6.71 -17.63 -8.36
N ALA A 75 6.63 -17.81 -7.03
CA ALA A 75 6.63 -16.71 -6.08
C ALA A 75 7.97 -15.95 -6.12
N LEU A 76 9.09 -16.68 -6.21
CA LEU A 76 10.42 -16.09 -6.35
C LEU A 76 10.55 -15.33 -7.68
N ALA A 77 10.13 -15.92 -8.79
CA ALA A 77 10.19 -15.29 -10.12
C ALA A 77 9.32 -14.02 -10.19
N ALA A 78 8.18 -14.01 -9.50
CA ALA A 78 7.31 -12.86 -9.39
C ALA A 78 7.74 -11.84 -8.31
N ASN A 79 8.89 -12.07 -7.65
CA ASN A 79 9.45 -11.21 -6.61
C ASN A 79 8.47 -10.99 -5.44
N PHE A 80 7.74 -12.04 -5.05
CA PHE A 80 6.91 -12.02 -3.83
C PHE A 80 7.71 -12.45 -2.62
N THR A 81 7.48 -11.76 -1.50
CA THR A 81 8.11 -12.04 -0.21
C THR A 81 7.07 -12.56 0.79
N ASN A 82 7.54 -13.30 1.78
CA ASN A 82 6.75 -13.74 2.93
C ASN A 82 7.19 -12.93 4.14
N GLU A 83 6.28 -12.17 4.71
CA GLU A 83 6.54 -11.34 5.88
C GLU A 83 5.61 -11.72 7.04
N GLY A 84 6.10 -11.63 8.27
CA GLY A 84 5.30 -11.91 9.45
C GLY A 84 4.14 -10.93 9.61
N GLY A 85 2.96 -11.47 9.83
CA GLY A 85 1.75 -10.76 10.21
C GLY A 85 1.47 -10.90 11.72
N VAL A 86 0.23 -10.62 12.10
CA VAL A 86 -0.29 -10.82 13.46
C VAL A 86 -0.99 -12.17 13.53
N ASP A 87 -1.06 -12.78 14.74
CA ASP A 87 -1.68 -14.10 14.99
C ASP A 87 -1.05 -15.25 14.18
N GLY A 88 0.26 -15.14 13.89
CA GLY A 88 0.98 -16.17 13.13
C GLY A 88 0.69 -16.17 11.64
N ARG A 89 -0.11 -15.25 11.13
CA ARG A 89 -0.34 -15.09 9.69
C ARG A 89 0.91 -14.62 8.96
N ILE A 90 0.96 -14.92 7.69
CA ILE A 90 2.04 -14.52 6.80
C ILE A 90 1.45 -13.62 5.72
N ARG A 91 2.05 -12.47 5.53
CA ARG A 91 1.74 -11.59 4.42
C ARG A 91 2.60 -11.97 3.23
N LEU A 92 1.98 -12.56 2.23
CA LEU A 92 2.58 -12.83 0.93
C LEU A 92 2.38 -11.59 0.07
N LEU A 93 3.44 -10.83 -0.18
CA LEU A 93 3.34 -9.52 -0.82
C LEU A 93 4.43 -9.23 -1.84
N HIS A 94 4.13 -8.28 -2.71
CA HIS A 94 5.05 -7.69 -3.68
C HIS A 94 5.05 -6.16 -3.54
N ASN A 95 6.25 -5.56 -3.64
CA ASN A 95 6.40 -4.11 -3.66
C ASN A 95 6.20 -3.58 -5.07
N VAL A 96 5.22 -2.72 -5.23
CA VAL A 96 4.93 -1.97 -6.46
C VAL A 96 5.26 -0.50 -6.21
N MET A 97 5.68 0.22 -7.23
CA MET A 97 5.78 1.68 -7.13
C MET A 97 4.41 2.26 -6.74
N GLY A 98 4.40 3.16 -5.77
CA GLY A 98 3.17 3.81 -5.30
C GLY A 98 3.03 5.26 -5.78
N LEU A 99 2.46 6.10 -4.93
CA LEU A 99 2.18 7.50 -5.25
C LEU A 99 3.45 8.37 -5.38
N TRP A 100 4.64 7.80 -5.21
CA TRP A 100 5.92 8.47 -5.43
C TRP A 100 6.01 9.11 -6.81
N VAL A 101 5.59 8.38 -7.86
CA VAL A 101 5.66 8.88 -9.25
C VAL A 101 4.80 10.14 -9.42
N LEU A 102 3.57 10.12 -8.89
CA LEU A 102 2.69 11.28 -8.92
C LEU A 102 3.26 12.44 -8.09
N SER A 103 3.76 12.14 -6.89
CA SER A 103 4.34 13.15 -6.00
C SER A 103 5.56 13.83 -6.62
N GLU A 104 6.44 13.10 -7.29
CA GLU A 104 7.61 13.68 -7.97
C GLU A 104 7.23 14.46 -9.24
N ALA A 105 6.20 14.01 -9.97
CA ALA A 105 5.66 14.80 -11.09
C ALA A 105 5.11 16.15 -10.58
N VAL A 106 4.31 16.16 -9.53
CA VAL A 106 3.79 17.37 -8.88
C VAL A 106 4.92 18.28 -8.43
N ARG A 107 5.91 17.74 -7.68
CA ARG A 107 7.09 18.51 -7.25
C ARG A 107 7.87 19.12 -8.40
N THR A 108 7.94 18.42 -9.54
CA THR A 108 8.61 18.95 -10.73
C THR A 108 7.86 20.16 -11.29
N TRP A 109 6.55 20.09 -11.38
CA TRP A 109 5.73 21.20 -11.85
C TRP A 109 5.76 22.39 -10.89
N GLU A 110 5.74 22.16 -9.59
CA GLU A 110 5.86 23.21 -8.57
C GLU A 110 7.22 23.94 -8.62
N ARG A 111 8.31 23.17 -8.79
CA ARG A 111 9.66 23.76 -9.00
C ARG A 111 9.76 24.59 -10.26
N ALA A 112 8.96 24.26 -11.29
CA ALA A 112 8.85 25.05 -12.51
C ALA A 112 7.96 26.29 -12.37
N GLY A 113 7.51 26.61 -11.15
CA GLY A 113 6.70 27.80 -10.86
C GLY A 113 5.20 27.62 -11.07
N HIS A 114 4.74 26.38 -11.09
CA HIS A 114 3.33 26.04 -11.25
C HIS A 114 2.77 25.42 -9.97
N PRO A 115 2.18 26.18 -9.06
CA PRO A 115 1.52 25.63 -7.86
C PRO A 115 0.45 24.61 -8.26
N ILE A 116 0.41 23.49 -7.56
CA ILE A 116 -0.52 22.40 -7.83
C ILE A 116 -1.47 22.25 -6.63
N ASP A 117 -2.76 22.36 -6.91
CA ASP A 117 -3.82 21.86 -6.03
C ASP A 117 -4.13 20.41 -6.44
N LEU A 118 -3.70 19.45 -5.62
CA LEU A 118 -3.78 18.03 -5.99
C LEU A 118 -5.22 17.55 -6.20
N PRO A 119 -6.22 17.92 -5.39
CA PRO A 119 -7.62 17.57 -5.67
C PRO A 119 -8.08 18.06 -7.06
N THR A 120 -7.89 19.33 -7.37
CA THR A 120 -8.25 19.88 -8.69
C THR A 120 -7.50 19.19 -9.84
N LEU A 121 -6.25 18.80 -9.63
CA LEU A 121 -5.49 18.05 -10.63
C LEU A 121 -6.08 16.64 -10.86
N LEU A 122 -6.48 15.95 -9.80
CA LEU A 122 -7.12 14.64 -9.89
C LEU A 122 -8.50 14.72 -10.57
N ASP A 123 -9.31 15.73 -10.24
CA ASP A 123 -10.59 15.99 -10.92
C ASP A 123 -10.39 16.22 -12.42
N SER A 124 -9.39 17.05 -12.76
CA SER A 124 -9.04 17.30 -14.17
C SER A 124 -8.54 16.03 -14.89
N ALA A 125 -7.84 15.15 -14.17
CA ALA A 125 -7.39 13.87 -14.70
C ALA A 125 -8.56 12.89 -14.90
N GLU A 126 -9.58 12.94 -14.06
CA GLU A 126 -10.80 12.15 -14.25
C GLU A 126 -11.57 12.56 -15.49
N GLU A 127 -11.62 13.85 -15.79
CA GLU A 127 -12.29 14.42 -16.98
C GLU A 127 -11.57 14.12 -18.30
N VAL A 128 -10.31 13.64 -18.27
CA VAL A 128 -9.58 13.25 -19.50
C VAL A 128 -10.36 12.18 -20.24
N SER A 129 -10.83 12.52 -21.43
CA SER A 129 -11.60 11.65 -22.29
C SER A 129 -10.72 10.68 -23.09
N GLY A 130 -11.22 9.46 -23.28
CA GLY A 130 -10.52 8.43 -24.05
C GLY A 130 -9.46 7.67 -23.26
N GLU A 131 -8.75 6.81 -23.96
CA GLU A 131 -7.65 6.03 -23.38
C GLU A 131 -6.39 6.88 -23.31
N VAL A 132 -5.67 6.78 -22.20
CA VAL A 132 -4.33 7.34 -22.05
C VAL A 132 -3.29 6.22 -22.11
N PRO A 133 -2.07 6.50 -22.58
CA PRO A 133 -1.02 5.50 -22.58
C PRO A 133 -0.61 5.15 -21.16
N VAL A 134 -0.25 3.88 -20.95
CA VAL A 134 0.27 3.36 -19.66
C VAL A 134 1.73 2.96 -19.81
N PHE A 135 2.48 3.04 -18.73
CA PHE A 135 3.89 2.67 -18.66
C PHE A 135 4.16 1.74 -17.48
N ASP A 136 5.28 1.04 -17.50
CA ASP A 136 5.72 0.22 -16.37
C ASP A 136 6.22 1.12 -15.25
N VAL A 137 5.39 1.31 -14.23
CA VAL A 137 5.74 2.12 -13.04
C VAL A 137 6.91 1.55 -12.24
N ASN A 138 7.23 0.27 -12.40
CA ASN A 138 8.31 -0.41 -11.71
C ASN A 138 9.66 -0.30 -12.45
N ASP A 139 9.71 0.37 -13.61
CA ASP A 139 10.98 0.64 -14.29
C ASP A 139 11.93 1.40 -13.34
N PRO A 140 13.18 0.93 -13.17
CA PRO A 140 14.13 1.53 -12.23
C PRO A 140 14.38 3.03 -12.42
N ARG A 141 14.12 3.59 -13.60
CA ARG A 141 14.27 5.03 -13.87
C ARG A 141 13.36 5.89 -13.00
N PHE A 142 12.24 5.35 -12.50
CA PHE A 142 11.27 6.09 -11.68
C PHE A 142 11.61 6.08 -10.18
N LEU A 143 12.63 5.34 -9.74
CA LEU A 143 13.03 5.28 -8.32
C LEU A 143 13.65 6.57 -7.81
N ALA A 144 14.50 7.21 -8.61
CA ALA A 144 15.24 8.37 -8.16
C ALA A 144 14.40 9.65 -8.22
N PRO A 145 14.58 10.60 -7.27
CA PRO A 145 13.94 11.92 -7.37
C PRO A 145 14.43 12.69 -8.60
N GLY A 146 13.63 13.66 -9.07
CA GLY A 146 14.01 14.55 -10.15
C GLY A 146 12.88 14.82 -11.14
N ASP A 147 13.21 15.07 -12.40
CA ASP A 147 12.22 15.39 -13.45
C ASP A 147 11.46 14.12 -13.86
N MET A 148 10.37 13.85 -13.16
CA MET A 148 9.55 12.67 -13.40
C MET A 148 8.80 12.73 -14.75
N PRO A 149 8.19 13.87 -15.16
CA PRO A 149 7.59 13.99 -16.48
C PRO A 149 8.57 13.67 -17.61
N ALA A 150 9.77 14.21 -17.59
CA ALA A 150 10.77 13.92 -18.62
C ALA A 150 11.17 12.45 -18.70
N ARG A 151 11.18 11.73 -17.56
CA ARG A 151 11.44 10.27 -17.53
C ARG A 151 10.28 9.47 -18.10
N ILE A 152 9.04 9.91 -17.84
CA ILE A 152 7.84 9.31 -18.42
C ILE A 152 7.87 9.51 -19.94
N ASP A 153 8.22 10.70 -20.42
CA ASP A 153 8.37 10.98 -21.86
C ASP A 153 9.40 10.06 -22.50
N ALA A 154 10.59 9.98 -21.90
CA ALA A 154 11.67 9.13 -22.40
C ALA A 154 11.24 7.65 -22.46
N TRP A 155 10.49 7.17 -21.45
CA TRP A 155 9.97 5.80 -21.46
C TRP A 155 9.01 5.58 -22.62
N PHE A 156 8.05 6.50 -22.85
CA PHE A 156 7.11 6.39 -23.96
C PHE A 156 7.78 6.48 -25.32
N GLU A 157 8.73 7.41 -25.51
CA GLU A 157 9.48 7.57 -26.74
C GLU A 157 10.28 6.31 -27.09
N GLU A 158 10.95 5.71 -26.11
CA GLU A 158 11.70 4.44 -26.27
C GLU A 158 10.79 3.28 -26.73
N HIS A 159 9.50 3.31 -26.33
CA HIS A 159 8.51 2.31 -26.72
C HIS A 159 7.67 2.70 -27.96
N GLY A 160 7.99 3.82 -28.60
CA GLY A 160 7.28 4.29 -29.79
C GLY A 160 5.85 4.75 -29.52
N ILE A 161 5.57 5.16 -28.28
CA ILE A 161 4.25 5.62 -27.82
C ILE A 161 4.29 7.14 -27.65
N THR A 162 3.24 7.82 -28.06
CA THR A 162 3.14 9.28 -27.88
C THR A 162 2.91 9.61 -26.40
N PRO A 163 3.77 10.42 -25.77
CA PRO A 163 3.60 10.84 -24.39
C PRO A 163 2.34 11.69 -24.16
N PRO A 164 1.85 11.77 -22.90
CA PRO A 164 0.85 12.76 -22.50
C PRO A 164 1.31 14.19 -22.79
N ARG A 165 0.37 15.12 -22.94
CA ARG A 165 0.67 16.52 -23.32
C ARG A 165 0.35 17.53 -22.22
N THR A 166 -0.67 17.24 -21.43
CA THR A 166 -1.14 18.10 -20.34
C THR A 166 -0.89 17.46 -18.99
N ARG A 167 -0.84 18.25 -17.93
CA ARG A 167 -0.68 17.72 -16.56
C ARG A 167 -1.80 16.75 -16.20
N ALA A 168 -3.02 17.02 -16.62
CA ALA A 168 -4.16 16.14 -16.42
C ALA A 168 -3.95 14.79 -17.12
N GLU A 169 -3.47 14.77 -18.35
CA GLU A 169 -3.15 13.54 -19.09
C GLU A 169 -1.99 12.77 -18.44
N TYR A 170 -0.92 13.45 -17.98
CA TYR A 170 0.15 12.81 -17.21
C TYR A 170 -0.37 12.18 -15.92
N THR A 171 -1.17 12.92 -15.16
CA THR A 171 -1.77 12.42 -13.90
C THR A 171 -2.65 11.22 -14.18
N ARG A 172 -3.48 11.27 -15.21
CA ARG A 172 -4.31 10.15 -15.62
C ARG A 172 -3.47 8.96 -16.06
N SER A 173 -2.43 9.15 -16.84
CA SER A 173 -1.51 8.09 -17.28
C SER A 173 -0.79 7.44 -16.08
N ILE A 174 -0.33 8.23 -15.12
CA ILE A 174 0.29 7.72 -13.89
C ILE A 174 -0.71 6.87 -13.10
N VAL A 175 -1.92 7.37 -12.87
CA VAL A 175 -2.96 6.66 -12.12
C VAL A 175 -3.35 5.35 -12.81
N GLU A 176 -3.54 5.37 -14.12
CA GLU A 176 -3.86 4.16 -14.89
C GLU A 176 -2.72 3.12 -14.85
N SER A 177 -1.47 3.60 -14.90
CA SER A 177 -0.28 2.74 -14.83
C SER A 177 -0.12 2.11 -13.44
N LEU A 178 -0.36 2.88 -12.37
CA LEU A 178 -0.39 2.37 -11.00
C LEU A 178 -1.51 1.35 -10.81
N ALA A 179 -2.72 1.65 -11.27
CA ALA A 179 -3.86 0.74 -11.18
C ALA A 179 -3.58 -0.58 -11.92
N GLN A 180 -2.94 -0.51 -13.10
CA GLN A 180 -2.52 -1.70 -13.84
C GLN A 180 -1.53 -2.54 -13.03
N ALA A 181 -0.47 -1.93 -12.50
CA ALA A 181 0.55 -2.63 -11.73
C ALA A 181 -0.02 -3.26 -10.45
N PHE A 182 -0.92 -2.56 -9.76
CA PHE A 182 -1.62 -3.10 -8.59
C PHE A 182 -2.47 -4.32 -8.94
N VAL A 183 -3.25 -4.24 -10.02
CA VAL A 183 -4.11 -5.35 -10.44
C VAL A 183 -3.29 -6.56 -10.89
N ASP A 184 -2.18 -6.35 -11.58
CA ASP A 184 -1.28 -7.43 -11.99
C ASP A 184 -0.64 -8.11 -10.78
N ALA A 185 -0.25 -7.35 -9.76
CA ALA A 185 0.25 -7.90 -8.49
C ALA A 185 -0.85 -8.66 -7.72
N VAL A 186 -2.09 -8.14 -7.66
CA VAL A 186 -3.24 -8.84 -7.04
C VAL A 186 -3.52 -10.16 -7.74
N ARG A 187 -3.58 -10.19 -9.07
CA ARG A 187 -3.80 -11.43 -9.84
C ARG A 187 -2.69 -12.44 -9.61
N THR A 188 -1.44 -11.97 -9.58
CA THR A 188 -0.29 -12.82 -9.29
C THR A 188 -0.37 -13.38 -7.87
N ALA A 189 -0.71 -12.55 -6.86
CA ALA A 189 -0.91 -12.99 -5.49
C ALA A 189 -1.96 -14.11 -5.39
N GLY A 190 -3.11 -13.94 -6.04
CA GLY A 190 -4.15 -14.96 -6.11
C GLY A 190 -3.66 -16.27 -6.74
N THR A 191 -2.93 -16.17 -7.85
CA THR A 191 -2.40 -17.35 -8.56
C THR A 191 -1.41 -18.14 -7.70
N ILE A 192 -0.44 -17.46 -7.06
CA ILE A 192 0.63 -18.15 -6.31
C ILE A 192 0.19 -18.60 -4.92
N SER A 193 -0.82 -17.95 -4.32
CA SER A 193 -1.40 -18.36 -3.04
C SER A 193 -2.53 -19.37 -3.17
N GLY A 194 -3.16 -19.47 -4.34
CA GLY A 194 -4.36 -20.26 -4.57
C GLY A 194 -5.65 -19.62 -4.03
N ILE A 195 -5.60 -18.34 -3.62
CA ILE A 195 -6.76 -17.61 -3.09
C ILE A 195 -7.59 -17.08 -4.26
N ASP A 196 -8.91 -17.36 -4.23
CA ASP A 196 -9.89 -16.75 -5.13
C ASP A 196 -10.25 -15.35 -4.64
N ILE A 197 -9.46 -14.35 -5.06
CA ILE A 197 -9.63 -12.96 -4.61
C ILE A 197 -10.91 -12.39 -5.19
N ARG A 198 -11.80 -11.94 -4.31
CA ARG A 198 -13.11 -11.34 -4.63
C ARG A 198 -13.25 -9.88 -4.23
N THR A 199 -12.33 -9.38 -3.40
CA THR A 199 -12.35 -8.01 -2.90
C THR A 199 -10.92 -7.50 -2.75
N ILE A 200 -10.71 -6.22 -3.01
CA ILE A 200 -9.44 -5.54 -2.81
C ILE A 200 -9.63 -4.43 -1.78
N HIS A 201 -8.79 -4.38 -0.76
CA HIS A 201 -8.75 -3.30 0.22
C HIS A 201 -7.58 -2.37 -0.08
N VAL A 202 -7.86 -1.09 -0.36
CA VAL A 202 -6.83 -0.05 -0.49
C VAL A 202 -6.74 0.72 0.80
N ILE A 203 -5.59 0.70 1.46
CA ILE A 203 -5.34 1.33 2.76
C ILE A 203 -4.19 2.33 2.69
N GLY A 204 -4.07 3.17 3.70
CA GLY A 204 -3.10 4.25 3.73
C GLY A 204 -3.53 5.46 2.91
N GLY A 205 -2.61 6.38 2.64
CA GLY A 205 -2.90 7.63 1.93
C GLY A 205 -3.49 7.47 0.54
N GLY A 206 -3.18 6.35 -0.14
CA GLY A 206 -3.74 6.02 -1.45
C GLY A 206 -5.25 5.80 -1.45
N ALA A 207 -5.84 5.45 -0.30
CA ALA A 207 -7.29 5.32 -0.15
C ALA A 207 -8.05 6.65 -0.35
N LEU A 208 -7.35 7.79 -0.22
CA LEU A 208 -7.92 9.12 -0.49
C LEU A 208 -7.94 9.48 -1.98
N ASN A 209 -7.25 8.72 -2.81
CA ASN A 209 -7.24 8.94 -4.25
C ASN A 209 -8.37 8.13 -4.91
N GLU A 210 -9.55 8.73 -4.97
CA GLU A 210 -10.77 8.11 -5.50
C GLU A 210 -10.57 7.64 -6.94
N LEU A 211 -9.88 8.44 -7.77
CA LEU A 211 -9.57 8.08 -9.15
C LEU A 211 -8.74 6.79 -9.22
N LEU A 212 -7.69 6.65 -8.38
CA LEU A 212 -6.87 5.44 -8.33
C LEU A 212 -7.69 4.23 -7.87
N CYS A 213 -8.50 4.39 -6.82
CA CYS A 213 -9.36 3.31 -6.32
C CYS A 213 -10.36 2.86 -7.40
N GLN A 214 -11.00 3.81 -8.10
CA GLN A 214 -11.94 3.49 -9.17
C GLN A 214 -11.25 2.79 -10.35
N ARG A 215 -10.09 3.29 -10.81
CA ARG A 215 -9.35 2.65 -11.91
C ARG A 215 -8.83 1.27 -11.54
N THR A 216 -8.47 1.07 -10.28
CA THR A 216 -8.11 -0.25 -9.77
C THR A 216 -9.33 -1.20 -9.80
N ALA A 217 -10.50 -0.75 -9.36
CA ALA A 217 -11.73 -1.55 -9.41
C ALA A 217 -12.12 -1.91 -10.85
N ASP A 218 -12.11 -0.94 -11.77
CA ASP A 218 -12.45 -1.12 -13.18
C ASP A 218 -11.55 -2.16 -13.86
N ARG A 219 -10.23 -2.07 -13.61
CA ARG A 219 -9.24 -2.99 -14.19
C ARG A 219 -9.27 -4.38 -13.56
N ALA A 220 -9.47 -4.45 -12.26
CA ALA A 220 -9.58 -5.72 -11.54
C ALA A 220 -10.91 -6.42 -11.86
N ARG A 221 -11.97 -5.67 -12.13
CA ARG A 221 -13.37 -6.09 -12.16
C ARG A 221 -13.81 -6.69 -10.82
N LEU A 222 -13.29 -6.12 -9.75
CA LEU A 222 -13.57 -6.50 -8.37
C LEU A 222 -13.93 -5.26 -7.56
N PRO A 223 -14.74 -5.39 -6.50
CA PRO A 223 -14.94 -4.32 -5.55
C PRO A 223 -13.61 -3.87 -4.93
N VAL A 224 -13.42 -2.55 -4.84
CA VAL A 224 -12.33 -1.93 -4.09
C VAL A 224 -12.94 -1.19 -2.91
N LEU A 225 -12.50 -1.54 -1.70
CA LEU A 225 -12.88 -0.91 -0.45
C LEU A 225 -11.73 0.01 0.00
N ALA A 226 -11.98 1.31 0.04
CA ALA A 226 -10.98 2.30 0.38
C ALA A 226 -11.02 2.65 1.88
N GLY A 227 -9.87 2.57 2.53
CA GLY A 227 -9.69 2.85 3.96
C GLY A 227 -9.44 1.59 4.81
N PRO A 228 -9.02 1.81 6.07
CA PRO A 228 -8.77 3.10 6.69
C PRO A 228 -7.50 3.79 6.19
N VAL A 229 -7.47 5.12 6.24
CA VAL A 229 -6.30 5.93 5.85
C VAL A 229 -5.16 5.74 6.84
N GLU A 230 -5.46 5.88 8.13
CA GLU A 230 -4.51 5.70 9.23
C GLU A 230 -4.46 4.24 9.72
N ALA A 231 -4.44 3.30 8.78
CA ALA A 231 -4.52 1.87 9.05
C ALA A 231 -3.40 1.40 10.01
N THR A 232 -2.17 1.87 9.83
CA THR A 232 -1.03 1.50 10.67
C THR A 232 -1.25 1.88 12.13
N ALA A 233 -1.68 3.11 12.39
CA ALA A 233 -1.94 3.58 13.75
C ALA A 233 -3.11 2.82 14.38
N LEU A 234 -4.19 2.64 13.62
CA LEU A 234 -5.37 1.92 14.08
C LEU A 234 -5.04 0.45 14.43
N GLY A 235 -4.37 -0.27 13.54
CA GLY A 235 -4.01 -1.66 13.80
C GLY A 235 -3.03 -1.82 14.97
N ASN A 236 -2.08 -0.88 15.12
CA ASN A 236 -1.21 -0.84 16.29
C ASN A 236 -2.01 -0.71 17.60
N ILE A 237 -3.01 0.19 17.64
CA ILE A 237 -3.89 0.37 18.78
C ILE A 237 -4.72 -0.91 19.03
N LEU A 238 -5.27 -1.52 17.98
CA LEU A 238 -6.09 -2.74 18.10
C LEU A 238 -5.31 -3.91 18.70
N VAL A 239 -4.06 -4.14 18.25
CA VAL A 239 -3.20 -5.19 18.82
C VAL A 239 -2.94 -4.95 20.31
N GLN A 240 -2.63 -3.71 20.71
CA GLN A 240 -2.42 -3.36 22.11
C GLN A 240 -3.70 -3.48 22.93
N ALA A 241 -4.83 -2.99 22.43
CA ALA A 241 -6.13 -3.07 23.11
C ALA A 241 -6.54 -4.53 23.35
N ARG A 242 -6.27 -5.42 22.38
CA ARG A 242 -6.52 -6.86 22.53
C ARG A 242 -5.57 -7.50 23.54
N ALA A 243 -4.29 -7.15 23.53
CA ALA A 243 -3.30 -7.64 24.49
C ALA A 243 -3.65 -7.26 25.95
N GLU A 244 -4.16 -6.05 26.15
CA GLU A 244 -4.64 -5.55 27.45
C GLU A 244 -6.10 -5.93 27.76
N ARG A 245 -6.75 -6.73 26.90
CA ARG A 245 -8.13 -7.25 27.05
C ARG A 245 -9.23 -6.18 27.07
N PHE A 246 -8.99 -5.03 26.46
CA PHE A 246 -10.03 -4.02 26.24
C PHE A 246 -11.01 -4.45 25.14
N ILE A 247 -10.51 -5.24 24.19
CA ILE A 247 -11.29 -5.88 23.13
C ILE A 247 -10.96 -7.36 23.06
N THR A 248 -11.87 -8.15 22.50
CA THR A 248 -11.71 -9.60 22.27
C THR A 248 -12.13 -9.90 20.85
N GLY A 249 -11.76 -11.05 20.32
CA GLY A 249 -12.11 -11.50 18.98
C GLY A 249 -10.90 -11.88 18.13
N SER A 250 -11.17 -12.31 16.93
CA SER A 250 -10.20 -12.60 15.87
C SER A 250 -9.85 -11.32 15.09
N LEU A 251 -9.03 -11.45 14.05
CA LEU A 251 -8.72 -10.32 13.15
C LEU A 251 -9.87 -10.01 12.19
N GLU A 252 -10.82 -10.92 12.03
CA GLU A 252 -12.01 -10.76 11.19
C GLU A 252 -13.17 -10.07 11.89
N ASP A 253 -13.16 -10.02 13.25
CA ASP A 253 -14.18 -9.37 14.08
C ASP A 253 -13.99 -7.86 14.14
#